data_cbde66bcc1ea248b66d6b09732e5223f
#
_entry.id   cbde66bcc1ea248b66d6b09732e5223f
#
_cell.length_a   1.000
_cell.length_b   1.000
_cell.length_c   1.000
_cell.angle_alpha   90.00
_cell.angle_beta   90.00
_cell.angle_gamma   90.00
#
_symmetry.space_group_name_H-M   'P 1'
#
loop_
_entity.id
_entity.type
_entity.pdbx_description
1 polymer ?
#
loop_
_entity_poly.entity_id
_entity_poly.type
_entity_poly.pdbx_seq_one_letter_code
_entity_poly.pdbx_strand_id
1 'polypeptide(L)'
;MKRRFVLAALPATLLALTGATKAKKAPPPPPLGDTVLVEMITAQGTIVLELDHKHAPITVENFMRYVDSGRYNGMTFYRAMHLNWGTEPNGLLQGGLNPFPAKLMKPIAHEPTTVTGLTHKAGTLSMARNAPGTAMADFSILLSDLTSFDANPAAPDPEGRAGYAVFGHVVSGMEVVRRLYDAPRSPTKGEGFMKGQMLEPPVKVLKVRRVAPVQPATPTP
;
A
#
# COMPACT_ATOMS: atom_id res chain seq x y z
N MET A 1 -12.87 12.23 -86.08
CA MET A 1 -12.18 11.89 -84.84
C MET A 1 -12.75 12.77 -83.72
N LYS A 2 -13.64 12.25 -82.91
CA LYS A 2 -14.28 12.99 -81.74
C LYS A 2 -13.65 12.54 -80.46
N ARG A 3 -12.87 13.41 -79.76
CA ARG A 3 -12.32 13.14 -78.43
C ARG A 3 -13.40 13.46 -77.37
N ARG A 4 -13.78 12.44 -76.58
CA ARG A 4 -14.65 12.60 -75.46
C ARG A 4 -13.74 12.87 -74.23
N PHE A 5 -14.00 14.00 -73.52
CA PHE A 5 -13.43 14.28 -72.19
C PHE A 5 -14.32 13.64 -71.14
N VAL A 6 -13.75 12.81 -70.30
CA VAL A 6 -14.38 12.24 -69.14
C VAL A 6 -13.97 13.10 -67.96
N LEU A 7 -14.94 13.78 -67.32
CA LEU A 7 -14.76 14.47 -66.03
C LEU A 7 -14.79 13.42 -64.91
N ALA A 8 -13.69 13.31 -64.21
CA ALA A 8 -13.66 12.53 -62.98
C ALA A 8 -14.07 13.43 -61.80
N ALA A 9 -15.15 13.04 -61.12
CA ALA A 9 -15.59 13.65 -59.86
C ALA A 9 -14.82 13.09 -58.71
N LEU A 10 -14.09 13.94 -57.93
CA LEU A 10 -13.48 13.59 -56.65
C LEU A 10 -14.55 13.56 -55.54
N PRO A 11 -14.57 12.56 -54.68
CA PRO A 11 -15.40 12.56 -53.48
C PRO A 11 -14.78 13.46 -52.41
N ALA A 12 -15.57 14.40 -51.89
CA ALA A 12 -15.22 15.22 -50.74
C ALA A 12 -15.27 14.35 -49.43
N THR A 13 -14.10 14.12 -48.87
CA THR A 13 -13.97 13.42 -47.60
C THR A 13 -14.35 14.37 -46.46
N LEU A 14 -15.47 14.11 -45.81
CA LEU A 14 -15.97 14.84 -44.63
C LEU A 14 -15.13 14.42 -43.42
N LEU A 15 -14.23 15.30 -42.98
CA LEU A 15 -13.44 15.09 -41.77
C LEU A 15 -14.31 15.36 -40.54
N ALA A 16 -14.78 14.29 -39.84
CA ALA A 16 -15.50 14.41 -38.59
C ALA A 16 -14.50 14.79 -37.49
N LEU A 17 -14.58 16.04 -36.99
CA LEU A 17 -13.90 16.48 -35.76
C LEU A 17 -14.58 15.77 -34.57
N THR A 18 -13.98 14.68 -34.09
CA THR A 18 -14.34 14.11 -32.78
C THR A 18 -13.76 15.00 -31.70
N GLY A 19 -14.59 15.87 -31.12
CA GLY A 19 -14.23 16.67 -29.97
C GLY A 19 -13.90 15.77 -28.77
N ALA A 20 -12.62 15.74 -28.39
CA ALA A 20 -12.19 15.08 -27.16
C ALA A 20 -12.81 15.82 -25.96
N THR A 21 -13.86 15.26 -25.37
CA THR A 21 -14.42 15.74 -24.11
C THR A 21 -13.34 15.57 -23.02
N LYS A 22 -12.80 16.70 -22.50
CA LYS A 22 -11.92 16.70 -21.33
C LYS A 22 -12.66 15.98 -20.18
N ALA A 23 -12.14 14.83 -19.76
CA ALA A 23 -12.65 14.11 -18.61
C ALA A 23 -12.69 15.05 -17.41
N LYS A 24 -13.87 15.22 -16.81
CA LYS A 24 -14.09 16.05 -15.61
C LYS A 24 -13.18 15.50 -14.50
N LYS A 25 -12.27 16.33 -13.98
CA LYS A 25 -11.38 15.95 -12.87
C LYS A 25 -12.24 15.49 -11.69
N ALA A 26 -11.95 14.29 -11.15
CA ALA A 26 -12.66 13.80 -9.98
C ALA A 26 -12.55 14.80 -8.82
N PRO A 27 -13.59 14.92 -7.99
CA PRO A 27 -13.54 15.76 -6.81
C PRO A 27 -12.38 15.32 -5.88
N PRO A 28 -11.80 16.24 -5.09
CA PRO A 28 -10.77 15.86 -4.13
C PRO A 28 -11.34 14.83 -3.13
N PRO A 29 -10.49 13.92 -2.61
CA PRO A 29 -10.92 12.99 -1.59
C PRO A 29 -11.36 13.74 -0.32
N PRO A 30 -12.29 13.16 0.48
CA PRO A 30 -12.74 13.77 1.72
C PRO A 30 -11.57 13.88 2.72
N PRO A 31 -11.60 14.87 3.65
CA PRO A 31 -10.63 14.97 4.74
C PRO A 31 -10.51 13.65 5.53
N LEU A 32 -9.36 13.44 6.17
CA LEU A 32 -9.15 12.29 7.05
C LEU A 32 -9.76 12.59 8.43
N GLY A 33 -10.42 11.60 9.03
CA GLY A 33 -10.82 11.62 10.44
C GLY A 33 -9.67 11.17 11.34
N ASP A 34 -9.95 10.98 12.64
CA ASP A 34 -8.99 10.46 13.63
C ASP A 34 -8.49 9.07 13.24
N THR A 35 -9.37 8.26 12.68
CA THR A 35 -9.04 6.97 12.05
C THR A 35 -9.59 6.89 10.62
N VAL A 36 -8.98 6.05 9.79
CA VAL A 36 -9.39 5.81 8.40
C VAL A 36 -9.40 4.33 8.11
N LEU A 37 -10.53 3.82 7.60
CA LEU A 37 -10.64 2.43 7.15
C LEU A 37 -10.24 2.31 5.68
N VAL A 38 -9.40 1.32 5.40
CA VAL A 38 -8.93 0.98 4.05
C VAL A 38 -9.08 -0.51 3.82
N GLU A 39 -9.62 -0.91 2.68
CA GLU A 39 -9.63 -2.30 2.27
C GLU A 39 -8.58 -2.58 1.19
N MET A 40 -7.92 -3.71 1.34
CA MET A 40 -6.98 -4.28 0.38
C MET A 40 -7.57 -5.59 -0.17
N ILE A 41 -7.90 -5.61 -1.46
CA ILE A 41 -8.54 -6.75 -2.12
C ILE A 41 -7.46 -7.57 -2.81
N THR A 42 -7.35 -8.85 -2.44
CA THR A 42 -6.48 -9.84 -3.08
C THR A 42 -7.31 -10.97 -3.66
N ALA A 43 -6.71 -11.85 -4.47
CA ALA A 43 -7.36 -13.07 -4.94
C ALA A 43 -7.66 -14.07 -3.79
N GLN A 44 -6.99 -13.90 -2.63
CA GLN A 44 -7.15 -14.79 -1.48
C GLN A 44 -8.12 -14.24 -0.42
N GLY A 45 -8.67 -13.06 -0.64
CA GLY A 45 -9.62 -12.39 0.26
C GLY A 45 -9.28 -10.93 0.47
N THR A 46 -10.09 -10.27 1.29
CA THR A 46 -9.96 -8.86 1.65
C THR A 46 -9.32 -8.70 3.02
N ILE A 47 -8.39 -7.76 3.14
CA ILE A 47 -7.80 -7.33 4.41
C ILE A 47 -8.32 -5.91 4.67
N VAL A 48 -8.87 -5.66 5.84
CA VAL A 48 -9.32 -4.32 6.25
C VAL A 48 -8.37 -3.77 7.29
N LEU A 49 -7.87 -2.57 7.01
CA LEU A 49 -6.92 -1.83 7.83
C LEU A 49 -7.64 -0.66 8.50
N GLU A 50 -7.35 -0.41 9.75
CA GLU A 50 -7.64 0.86 10.42
C GLU A 50 -6.33 1.62 10.60
N LEU A 51 -6.27 2.83 10.01
CA LEU A 51 -5.11 3.71 10.07
C LEU A 51 -5.34 4.75 11.17
N ASP A 52 -4.36 4.93 12.05
CA ASP A 52 -4.43 5.85 13.19
C ASP A 52 -3.87 7.23 12.79
N HIS A 53 -4.72 8.02 12.14
CA HIS A 53 -4.33 9.36 11.69
C HIS A 53 -4.09 10.33 12.83
N LYS A 54 -4.77 10.14 13.96
CA LYS A 54 -4.62 10.99 15.14
C LYS A 54 -3.20 10.94 15.72
N HIS A 55 -2.60 9.76 15.80
CA HIS A 55 -1.30 9.55 16.43
C HIS A 55 -0.14 9.52 15.43
N ALA A 56 -0.38 9.08 14.17
CA ALA A 56 0.63 9.01 13.12
C ALA A 56 0.21 9.78 11.84
N PRO A 57 -0.05 11.10 11.94
CA PRO A 57 -0.62 11.87 10.83
C PRO A 57 0.25 11.88 9.57
N ILE A 58 1.56 12.07 9.67
CA ILE A 58 2.47 12.14 8.51
C ILE A 58 2.46 10.81 7.75
N THR A 59 2.52 9.71 8.49
CA THR A 59 2.57 8.36 7.91
C THR A 59 1.23 7.98 7.29
N VAL A 60 0.11 8.25 7.97
CA VAL A 60 -1.23 7.96 7.46
C VAL A 60 -1.55 8.82 6.24
N GLU A 61 -1.27 10.12 6.27
CA GLU A 61 -1.46 10.99 5.10
C GLU A 61 -0.65 10.50 3.89
N ASN A 62 0.58 10.06 4.12
CA ASN A 62 1.40 9.49 3.06
C ASN A 62 0.76 8.22 2.48
N PHE A 63 0.36 7.28 3.32
CA PHE A 63 -0.31 6.04 2.90
C PHE A 63 -1.59 6.36 2.10
N MET A 64 -2.40 7.30 2.59
CA MET A 64 -3.64 7.72 1.93
C MET A 64 -3.41 8.42 0.58
N ARG A 65 -2.32 9.15 0.38
CA ARG A 65 -1.96 9.69 -0.95
C ARG A 65 -1.79 8.57 -1.99
N TYR A 66 -1.20 7.43 -1.62
CA TYR A 66 -1.09 6.26 -2.50
C TYR A 66 -2.44 5.59 -2.74
N VAL A 67 -3.29 5.50 -1.72
CA VAL A 67 -4.65 4.94 -1.82
C VAL A 67 -5.50 5.82 -2.75
N ASP A 68 -5.63 7.10 -2.46
CA ASP A 68 -6.51 8.04 -3.16
C ASP A 68 -6.08 8.28 -4.62
N SER A 69 -4.79 8.23 -4.91
CA SER A 69 -4.26 8.29 -6.28
C SER A 69 -4.31 6.95 -7.03
N GLY A 70 -4.77 5.88 -6.39
CA GLY A 70 -4.82 4.54 -6.97
C GLY A 70 -3.45 3.90 -7.22
N ARG A 71 -2.36 4.47 -6.69
CA ARG A 71 -0.99 3.97 -6.93
C ARG A 71 -0.76 2.59 -6.30
N TYR A 72 -1.43 2.27 -5.20
CA TYR A 72 -1.37 0.96 -4.56
C TYR A 72 -2.12 -0.14 -5.34
N ASN A 73 -2.96 0.20 -6.32
CA ASN A 73 -3.58 -0.83 -7.16
C ASN A 73 -2.50 -1.59 -7.94
N GLY A 74 -2.48 -2.90 -7.76
CA GLY A 74 -1.48 -3.79 -8.33
C GLY A 74 -0.14 -3.82 -7.60
N MET A 75 -0.03 -3.25 -6.38
CA MET A 75 1.10 -3.49 -5.49
C MET A 75 1.24 -5.00 -5.17
N THR A 76 2.35 -5.39 -4.58
CA THR A 76 2.57 -6.79 -4.20
C THR A 76 2.99 -6.92 -2.75
N PHE A 77 2.54 -8.00 -2.09
CA PHE A 77 3.28 -8.57 -0.99
C PHE A 77 4.40 -9.40 -1.58
N TYR A 78 5.63 -9.09 -1.23
CA TYR A 78 6.81 -9.67 -1.87
C TYR A 78 7.77 -10.37 -0.91
N ARG A 79 7.58 -10.19 0.40
CA ARG A 79 8.46 -10.76 1.43
C ARG A 79 7.66 -11.24 2.64
N ALA A 80 7.97 -12.44 3.11
CA ALA A 80 7.50 -12.98 4.39
C ALA A 80 8.73 -13.32 5.24
N MET A 81 8.96 -12.57 6.32
CA MET A 81 10.02 -12.84 7.28
C MET A 81 9.47 -13.77 8.36
N HIS A 82 9.96 -15.00 8.38
CA HIS A 82 9.70 -15.94 9.46
C HIS A 82 10.88 -15.90 10.44
N LEU A 83 10.60 -15.65 11.69
CA LEU A 83 11.60 -15.71 12.76
C LEU A 83 11.69 -17.15 13.26
N ASN A 84 12.91 -17.62 13.51
CA ASN A 84 13.19 -18.98 13.96
C ASN A 84 13.14 -19.16 15.49
N TRP A 85 12.53 -18.22 16.17
CA TRP A 85 12.32 -18.20 17.62
C TRP A 85 10.88 -17.73 17.94
N GLY A 86 10.43 -18.00 19.18
CA GLY A 86 9.06 -17.66 19.58
C GLY A 86 8.03 -18.68 19.10
N THR A 87 6.75 -18.31 19.17
CA THR A 87 5.62 -19.15 18.76
C THR A 87 5.12 -18.70 17.39
N GLU A 88 5.00 -19.63 16.45
CA GLU A 88 4.47 -19.36 15.10
C GLU A 88 2.96 -18.99 15.14
N PRO A 89 2.48 -18.08 14.25
CA PRO A 89 3.28 -17.34 13.28
C PRO A 89 4.09 -16.22 13.94
N ASN A 90 5.41 -16.14 13.64
CA ASN A 90 6.30 -15.15 14.24
C ASN A 90 7.10 -14.41 13.17
N GLY A 91 6.84 -13.12 13.00
CA GLY A 91 7.51 -12.30 12.01
C GLY A 91 6.59 -11.28 11.34
N LEU A 92 6.79 -11.03 10.04
CA LEU A 92 6.02 -10.04 9.30
C LEU A 92 5.81 -10.42 7.82
N LEU A 93 4.72 -9.89 7.26
CA LEU A 93 4.44 -9.87 5.84
C LEU A 93 4.69 -8.46 5.29
N GLN A 94 5.60 -8.30 4.34
CA GLN A 94 5.97 -7.00 3.77
C GLN A 94 5.51 -6.87 2.33
N GLY A 95 4.95 -5.70 2.02
CA GLY A 95 4.49 -5.35 0.68
C GLY A 95 4.63 -3.86 0.40
N GLY A 96 4.30 -3.48 -0.83
CA GLY A 96 4.33 -2.10 -1.28
C GLY A 96 4.67 -1.97 -2.74
N LEU A 97 5.39 -0.90 -3.08
CA LEU A 97 5.71 -0.51 -4.45
C LEU A 97 7.19 -0.67 -4.80
N ASN A 98 8.01 -1.33 -3.97
CA ASN A 98 9.43 -1.55 -4.27
C ASN A 98 9.68 -2.08 -5.70
N PRO A 99 8.87 -3.03 -6.25
CA PRO A 99 9.03 -3.46 -7.63
C PRO A 99 8.57 -2.43 -8.68
N PHE A 100 8.01 -1.28 -8.27
CA PHE A 100 7.38 -0.29 -9.16
C PHE A 100 7.89 1.14 -8.89
N PRO A 101 9.18 1.45 -9.13
CA PRO A 101 9.79 2.73 -8.74
C PRO A 101 9.10 3.95 -9.35
N ALA A 102 8.52 3.84 -10.55
CA ALA A 102 7.76 4.91 -11.21
C ALA A 102 6.48 5.32 -10.46
N LYS A 103 5.99 4.49 -9.53
CA LYS A 103 4.82 4.80 -8.69
C LYS A 103 5.18 5.48 -7.38
N LEU A 104 6.47 5.53 -7.00
CA LEU A 104 6.90 6.09 -5.72
C LEU A 104 6.70 7.61 -5.68
N MET A 105 6.37 8.10 -4.49
CA MET A 105 6.34 9.52 -4.15
C MET A 105 7.57 9.88 -3.31
N LYS A 106 7.73 11.17 -2.98
CA LYS A 106 8.84 11.63 -2.13
C LYS A 106 8.78 10.97 -0.75
N PRO A 107 9.95 10.69 -0.14
CA PRO A 107 10.04 10.23 1.23
C PRO A 107 9.37 11.17 2.22
N ILE A 108 9.01 10.64 3.38
CA ILE A 108 8.37 11.38 4.48
C ILE A 108 9.27 11.43 5.72
N ALA A 109 8.99 12.42 6.58
CA ALA A 109 9.58 12.47 7.91
C ALA A 109 9.22 11.21 8.71
N HIS A 110 10.13 10.81 9.59
CA HIS A 110 9.94 9.65 10.45
C HIS A 110 9.08 10.01 11.67
N GLU A 111 8.10 9.18 11.99
CA GLU A 111 7.28 9.27 13.20
C GLU A 111 7.59 8.09 14.12
N PRO A 112 8.58 8.19 15.02
CA PRO A 112 8.95 7.09 15.89
C PRO A 112 7.86 6.80 16.94
N THR A 113 7.83 5.56 17.46
CA THR A 113 6.85 5.14 18.46
C THR A 113 6.92 5.96 19.75
N THR A 114 8.07 6.55 20.08
CA THR A 114 8.22 7.48 21.22
C THR A 114 7.46 8.79 21.05
N VAL A 115 7.10 9.17 19.82
CA VAL A 115 6.29 10.36 19.52
C VAL A 115 4.82 9.98 19.38
N THR A 116 4.53 8.88 18.68
CA THR A 116 3.14 8.46 18.39
C THR A 116 2.49 7.74 19.58
N GLY A 117 3.27 7.13 20.48
CA GLY A 117 2.77 6.27 21.56
C GLY A 117 2.28 4.91 21.08
N LEU A 118 2.33 4.64 19.77
CA LEU A 118 1.97 3.35 19.20
C LEU A 118 3.10 2.34 19.39
N THR A 119 2.79 1.03 19.30
CA THR A 119 3.78 -0.04 19.50
C THR A 119 3.59 -1.20 18.54
N HIS A 120 4.65 -1.96 18.27
CA HIS A 120 4.68 -3.07 17.34
C HIS A 120 4.07 -4.34 17.94
N LYS A 121 2.74 -4.45 17.90
CA LYS A 121 1.96 -5.63 18.31
C LYS A 121 1.54 -6.45 17.09
N ALA A 122 1.13 -7.70 17.33
CA ALA A 122 0.54 -8.53 16.27
C ALA A 122 -0.62 -7.80 15.58
N GLY A 123 -0.65 -7.84 14.25
CA GLY A 123 -1.63 -7.14 13.42
C GLY A 123 -1.31 -5.68 13.11
N THR A 124 -0.30 -5.06 13.72
CA THR A 124 0.04 -3.65 13.41
C THR A 124 0.69 -3.48 12.04
N LEU A 125 0.53 -2.27 11.52
CA LEU A 125 1.14 -1.78 10.29
C LEU A 125 2.39 -0.98 10.65
N SER A 126 3.53 -1.34 10.05
CA SER A 126 4.81 -0.69 10.28
C SER A 126 5.43 -0.24 8.96
N MET A 127 5.88 1.02 8.86
CA MET A 127 6.53 1.52 7.65
C MET A 127 7.89 0.89 7.43
N ALA A 128 8.12 0.37 6.23
CA ALA A 128 9.45 -0.05 5.81
C ALA A 128 10.27 1.15 5.33
N ARG A 129 11.55 1.17 5.66
CA ARG A 129 12.51 2.23 5.30
C ARG A 129 13.94 1.70 5.24
N ASN A 130 14.83 2.46 4.65
CA ASN A 130 16.26 2.30 4.82
C ASN A 130 16.72 3.08 6.07
N ALA A 131 17.14 4.34 5.96
CA ALA A 131 17.41 5.20 7.11
C ALA A 131 16.14 5.95 7.57
N PRO A 132 16.07 6.49 8.79
CA PRO A 132 15.00 7.39 9.23
C PRO A 132 14.78 8.54 8.23
N GLY A 133 13.52 8.83 7.88
CA GLY A 133 13.18 9.86 6.89
C GLY A 133 13.23 9.37 5.43
N THR A 134 13.43 8.08 5.16
CA THR A 134 13.42 7.53 3.79
C THR A 134 12.19 6.69 3.46
N ALA A 135 11.22 6.59 4.38
CA ALA A 135 9.98 5.84 4.15
C ALA A 135 9.16 6.43 3.00
N MET A 136 8.62 5.57 2.14
CA MET A 136 7.79 5.96 0.99
C MET A 136 6.48 5.18 0.94
N ALA A 137 6.48 3.98 0.36
CA ALA A 137 5.28 3.22 0.03
C ALA A 137 5.25 1.82 0.64
N ASP A 138 6.39 1.30 1.06
CA ASP A 138 6.49 -0.07 1.53
C ASP A 138 6.18 -0.14 3.03
N PHE A 139 5.47 -1.19 3.41
CA PHE A 139 5.06 -1.41 4.80
C PHE A 139 5.00 -2.91 5.11
N SER A 140 4.95 -3.21 6.39
CA SER A 140 4.81 -4.57 6.92
C SER A 140 3.54 -4.70 7.75
N ILE A 141 2.93 -5.88 7.73
CA ILE A 141 1.91 -6.33 8.66
C ILE A 141 2.56 -7.34 9.60
N LEU A 142 2.50 -7.11 10.89
CA LEU A 142 3.14 -7.96 11.87
C LEU A 142 2.27 -9.19 12.19
N LEU A 143 2.90 -10.36 12.26
CA LEU A 143 2.24 -11.62 12.64
C LEU A 143 2.36 -11.90 14.15
N SER A 144 3.29 -11.24 14.81
CA SER A 144 3.57 -11.35 16.24
C SER A 144 3.95 -10.01 16.85
N ASP A 145 4.07 -9.95 18.17
CA ASP A 145 4.61 -8.79 18.87
C ASP A 145 6.11 -8.66 18.58
N LEU A 146 6.51 -7.56 17.95
CA LEU A 146 7.89 -7.23 17.62
C LEU A 146 8.29 -5.89 18.25
N THR A 147 8.14 -5.77 19.58
CA THR A 147 8.42 -4.54 20.32
C THR A 147 9.88 -4.10 20.25
N SER A 148 10.79 -4.96 19.81
CA SER A 148 12.15 -4.58 19.47
C SER A 148 12.27 -3.63 18.27
N PHE A 149 11.17 -3.44 17.51
CA PHE A 149 11.07 -2.45 16.44
C PHE A 149 10.59 -1.08 16.94
N ASP A 150 10.14 -0.99 18.18
CA ASP A 150 9.82 0.30 18.80
C ASP A 150 11.09 1.14 18.99
N ALA A 151 10.95 2.45 18.88
CA ALA A 151 12.04 3.37 19.13
C ALA A 151 12.47 3.29 20.60
N ASN A 152 13.76 3.06 20.82
CA ASN A 152 14.36 3.03 22.14
C ASN A 152 15.51 4.06 22.25
N PRO A 153 15.29 5.23 22.87
CA PRO A 153 16.34 6.26 23.01
C PRO A 153 17.61 5.77 23.70
N ALA A 154 17.52 4.71 24.52
CA ALA A 154 18.67 4.12 25.20
C ALA A 154 19.41 3.05 24.38
N ALA A 155 18.93 2.71 23.18
CA ALA A 155 19.61 1.74 22.33
C ALA A 155 21.02 2.21 21.91
N PRO A 156 22.00 1.32 21.85
CA PRO A 156 23.37 1.69 21.52
C PRO A 156 23.52 2.14 20.05
N ASP A 157 22.71 1.61 19.15
CA ASP A 157 22.79 1.86 17.73
C ASP A 157 21.70 2.85 17.26
N PRO A 158 21.95 3.59 16.15
CA PRO A 158 21.00 4.56 15.61
C PRO A 158 19.66 3.96 15.17
N GLU A 159 19.65 2.72 14.67
CA GLU A 159 18.43 2.06 14.19
C GLU A 159 17.50 1.73 15.37
N GLY A 160 18.04 1.15 16.43
CA GLY A 160 17.25 0.89 17.65
C GLY A 160 16.73 2.17 18.31
N ARG A 161 17.52 3.27 18.28
CA ARG A 161 17.05 4.56 18.78
C ARG A 161 15.89 5.11 17.97
N ALA A 162 15.93 4.97 16.66
CA ALA A 162 14.90 5.46 15.76
C ALA A 162 13.65 4.55 15.73
N GLY A 163 13.83 3.24 15.76
CA GLY A 163 12.77 2.25 15.54
C GLY A 163 12.08 2.43 14.19
N TYR A 164 10.88 1.88 14.07
CA TYR A 164 10.03 2.00 12.89
C TYR A 164 8.72 2.73 13.25
N ALA A 165 8.05 3.29 12.23
CA ALA A 165 6.81 4.01 12.43
C ALA A 165 5.62 3.05 12.38
N VAL A 166 4.87 2.93 13.47
CA VAL A 166 3.56 2.27 13.52
C VAL A 166 2.48 3.28 13.15
N PHE A 167 1.51 2.89 12.30
CA PHE A 167 0.51 3.83 11.80
C PHE A 167 -0.91 3.26 11.69
N GLY A 168 -1.17 2.07 12.21
CA GLY A 168 -2.47 1.42 12.19
C GLY A 168 -2.39 -0.08 12.44
N HIS A 169 -3.50 -0.77 12.21
CA HIS A 169 -3.58 -2.22 12.41
C HIS A 169 -4.64 -2.87 11.51
N VAL A 170 -4.59 -4.19 11.40
CA VAL A 170 -5.59 -5.00 10.69
C VAL A 170 -6.80 -5.21 11.60
N VAL A 171 -7.99 -4.80 11.15
CA VAL A 171 -9.26 -4.99 11.88
C VAL A 171 -10.05 -6.19 11.36
N SER A 172 -9.78 -6.65 10.13
CA SER A 172 -10.40 -7.84 9.56
C SER A 172 -9.49 -8.45 8.49
N GLY A 173 -9.53 -9.77 8.30
CA GLY A 173 -8.76 -10.47 7.28
C GLY A 173 -7.37 -10.93 7.75
N MET A 174 -7.10 -11.05 9.07
CA MET A 174 -5.82 -11.62 9.56
C MET A 174 -5.60 -13.05 9.09
N GLU A 175 -6.64 -13.82 8.84
CA GLU A 175 -6.55 -15.16 8.23
C GLU A 175 -6.06 -15.09 6.77
N VAL A 176 -6.38 -14.00 6.04
CA VAL A 176 -5.81 -13.74 4.71
C VAL A 176 -4.33 -13.41 4.85
N VAL A 177 -3.97 -12.51 5.79
CA VAL A 177 -2.57 -12.14 6.05
C VAL A 177 -1.72 -13.39 6.37
N ARG A 178 -2.23 -14.31 7.19
CA ARG A 178 -1.54 -15.56 7.52
C ARG A 178 -1.34 -16.44 6.28
N ARG A 179 -2.37 -16.64 5.45
CA ARG A 179 -2.22 -17.40 4.19
C ARG A 179 -1.17 -16.77 3.26
N LEU A 180 -1.08 -15.44 3.19
CA LEU A 180 -0.07 -14.76 2.39
C LEU A 180 1.33 -14.91 3.00
N TYR A 181 1.44 -14.88 4.32
CA TYR A 181 2.68 -15.08 5.05
C TYR A 181 3.23 -16.50 4.85
N ASP A 182 2.35 -17.52 4.80
CA ASP A 182 2.70 -18.92 4.59
C ASP A 182 2.91 -19.30 3.11
N ALA A 183 2.75 -18.33 2.18
CA ALA A 183 2.94 -18.57 0.76
C ALA A 183 4.40 -18.97 0.43
N PRO A 184 4.63 -19.72 -0.67
CA PRO A 184 5.97 -20.18 -1.04
C PRO A 184 6.98 -19.06 -1.13
N ARG A 185 8.18 -19.32 -0.60
CA ARG A 185 9.33 -18.39 -0.63
C ARG A 185 10.46 -18.98 -1.44
N SER A 186 11.15 -18.15 -2.19
CA SER A 186 12.35 -18.54 -2.91
C SER A 186 13.52 -18.79 -1.93
N PRO A 187 14.18 -19.95 -1.96
CA PRO A 187 15.32 -20.20 -1.08
C PRO A 187 16.58 -19.38 -1.44
N THR A 188 16.62 -18.81 -2.63
CA THR A 188 17.81 -18.13 -3.18
C THR A 188 17.66 -16.63 -3.35
N LYS A 189 16.43 -16.11 -3.53
CA LYS A 189 16.16 -14.68 -3.71
C LYS A 189 16.28 -13.90 -2.40
N GLY A 190 16.58 -12.59 -2.53
CA GLY A 190 16.87 -11.68 -1.44
C GLY A 190 18.38 -11.55 -1.19
N GLU A 191 18.78 -10.44 -0.59
CA GLU A 191 20.17 -10.14 -0.26
C GLU A 191 20.36 -10.05 1.26
N GLY A 192 21.55 -10.40 1.73
CA GLY A 192 21.88 -10.37 3.15
C GLY A 192 20.89 -11.17 4.00
N PHE A 193 20.39 -10.57 5.06
CA PHE A 193 19.44 -11.21 5.97
C PHE A 193 18.06 -11.48 5.34
N MET A 194 17.73 -10.86 4.20
CA MET A 194 16.47 -11.10 3.47
C MET A 194 16.50 -12.33 2.57
N LYS A 195 17.66 -12.99 2.40
CA LYS A 195 17.77 -14.19 1.58
C LYS A 195 16.85 -15.30 2.11
N GLY A 196 16.07 -15.91 1.22
CA GLY A 196 15.11 -16.95 1.59
C GLY A 196 13.76 -16.42 2.12
N GLN A 197 13.55 -15.11 2.15
CA GLN A 197 12.31 -14.50 2.65
C GLN A 197 11.42 -13.94 1.53
N MET A 198 11.88 -13.97 0.27
CA MET A 198 11.13 -13.40 -0.85
C MET A 198 10.05 -14.36 -1.32
N LEU A 199 8.79 -13.89 -1.36
CA LEU A 199 7.67 -14.67 -1.88
C LEU A 199 7.85 -14.97 -3.37
N GLU A 200 7.56 -16.19 -3.77
CA GLU A 200 7.68 -16.64 -5.16
C GLU A 200 6.51 -17.56 -5.58
N PRO A 201 5.56 -17.02 -6.38
CA PRO A 201 5.49 -15.64 -6.88
C PRO A 201 5.06 -14.63 -5.82
N PRO A 202 5.42 -13.33 -5.97
CA PRO A 202 4.85 -12.26 -5.13
C PRO A 202 3.32 -12.22 -5.27
N VAL A 203 2.63 -11.93 -4.16
CA VAL A 203 1.16 -11.90 -4.16
C VAL A 203 0.65 -10.52 -4.53
N LYS A 204 -0.13 -10.44 -5.61
CA LYS A 204 -0.70 -9.18 -6.10
C LYS A 204 -1.90 -8.74 -5.29
N VAL A 205 -1.91 -7.46 -4.90
CA VAL A 205 -3.10 -6.76 -4.39
C VAL A 205 -3.83 -6.15 -5.58
N LEU A 206 -5.08 -6.56 -5.78
CA LEU A 206 -5.87 -6.16 -6.95
C LEU A 206 -6.32 -4.71 -6.84
N LYS A 207 -6.78 -4.31 -5.65
CA LYS A 207 -7.29 -2.97 -5.37
C LYS A 207 -7.07 -2.58 -3.92
N VAL A 208 -6.78 -1.30 -3.70
CA VAL A 208 -6.73 -0.66 -2.38
C VAL A 208 -7.60 0.58 -2.43
N ARG A 209 -8.53 0.72 -1.47
CA ARG A 209 -9.44 1.86 -1.42
C ARG A 209 -9.93 2.15 -0.01
N ARG A 210 -10.41 3.37 0.23
CA ARG A 210 -11.14 3.70 1.45
C ARG A 210 -12.39 2.82 1.57
N VAL A 211 -12.69 2.39 2.79
CA VAL A 211 -14.02 1.85 3.11
C VAL A 211 -14.97 3.04 3.24
N ALA A 212 -16.07 3.02 2.49
CA ALA A 212 -17.07 4.06 2.64
C ALA A 212 -17.67 4.01 4.06
N PRO A 213 -17.90 5.17 4.71
CA PRO A 213 -18.67 5.19 5.94
C PRO A 213 -20.01 4.47 5.70
N VAL A 214 -20.38 3.57 6.61
CA VAL A 214 -21.73 2.98 6.59
C VAL A 214 -22.70 4.14 6.78
N GLN A 215 -23.40 4.54 5.73
CA GLN A 215 -24.50 5.50 5.88
C GLN A 215 -25.56 4.83 6.77
N PRO A 216 -25.98 5.47 7.86
CA PRO A 216 -27.14 4.97 8.60
C PRO A 216 -28.32 4.86 7.62
N ALA A 217 -28.99 3.71 7.64
CA ALA A 217 -30.16 3.49 6.80
C ALA A 217 -31.13 4.65 7.03
N THR A 218 -31.44 5.39 5.96
CA THR A 218 -32.47 6.43 6.00
C THR A 218 -33.77 5.72 6.39
N PRO A 219 -34.44 6.11 7.50
CA PRO A 219 -35.73 5.50 7.82
C PRO A 219 -36.67 5.71 6.64
N THR A 220 -37.19 4.63 6.10
CA THR A 220 -38.21 4.69 5.09
C THR A 220 -39.49 5.31 5.72
N PRO A 221 -40.11 6.31 5.09
CA PRO A 221 -41.29 6.99 5.63
C PRO A 221 -42.49 6.04 5.74
#